data_bcea6b5df3639fa42a51e3e9424c2ae7
#
_entry.id   bcea6b5df3639fa42a51e3e9424c2ae7
#
_cell.length_a   1.000
_cell.length_b   1.000
_cell.length_c   1.000
_cell.angle_alpha   90.00
_cell.angle_beta   90.00
_cell.angle_gamma   90.00
#
_symmetry.space_group_name_H-M   'P 1'
#
loop_
_entity.id
_entity.type
_entity.pdbx_description
1 polymer ?
#
loop_
_entity_poly.entity_id
_entity_poly.type
_entity_poly.pdbx_seq_one_letter_code
_entity_poly.pdbx_strand_id
1 'polypeptide(L)'
;MKINRLIGLVALNLSLAVSASYADEKSKFSAGLTYVGSASVYKNVKNVSAVMPSISYESGNLSISYQEGLAYQFFDGEKVKMSASVAPRNRPYNSSRSADLTGMTRELYYDGALKVSYKISRGLNARFKFATEVTDKFNGSLADISLSQFIPIMGQPVIFQGGAKWYDSNRANYLYGVKASEATVPRVQYAPGSVTTPYVSISTFYSLTKKTSLFANVNSSFLPGNAVDSPIVEGKNYLYTVLGINYNF
;
A
#
# COMPACT_ATOMS: atom_id res chain seq x y z
N MET A 1 17.99 24.02 9.87
CA MET A 1 17.92 22.57 10.09
C MET A 1 16.85 22.02 9.14
N LYS A 2 17.27 21.29 8.08
CA LYS A 2 16.42 20.94 6.92
C LYS A 2 15.68 19.62 7.18
N ILE A 3 14.42 19.68 7.58
CA ILE A 3 13.54 18.52 7.84
C ILE A 3 12.81 18.01 6.55
N ASN A 4 13.02 18.65 5.39
CA ASN A 4 12.21 18.42 4.18
C ASN A 4 12.68 17.32 3.21
N ARG A 5 13.37 16.25 3.66
CA ARG A 5 13.93 15.26 2.71
C ARG A 5 13.60 13.79 2.96
N LEU A 6 12.55 13.47 3.73
CA LEU A 6 12.35 12.07 4.16
C LEU A 6 11.07 11.38 3.67
N ILE A 7 10.33 11.94 2.72
CA ILE A 7 9.08 11.35 2.26
C ILE A 7 9.21 10.88 0.82
N GLY A 8 9.82 9.74 0.66
CA GLY A 8 9.85 8.98 -0.60
C GLY A 8 9.58 7.52 -0.29
N LEU A 9 8.37 7.18 0.19
CA LEU A 9 8.01 5.82 0.60
C LEU A 9 6.65 5.42 0.06
N VAL A 10 6.70 4.44 -0.76
CA VAL A 10 5.91 3.22 -0.95
C VAL A 10 4.47 3.23 -0.47
N ALA A 11 3.56 3.11 -1.43
CA ALA A 11 2.15 2.85 -1.19
C ALA A 11 1.93 1.46 -0.57
N LEU A 12 1.57 1.42 0.69
CA LEU A 12 1.19 0.20 1.38
C LEU A 12 -0.32 0.02 1.36
N ASN A 13 -0.74 -1.14 0.88
CA ASN A 13 -2.10 -1.60 1.07
C ASN A 13 -2.23 -2.38 2.38
N LEU A 14 -2.39 -1.70 3.49
CA LEU A 14 -2.85 -2.28 4.74
C LEU A 14 -4.31 -1.89 4.97
N SER A 15 -5.22 -2.52 4.24
CA SER A 15 -6.64 -2.40 4.55
C SER A 15 -7.00 -3.43 5.61
N LEU A 16 -6.65 -3.15 6.84
CA LEU A 16 -7.14 -3.87 8.00
C LEU A 16 -8.44 -3.22 8.44
N ALA A 17 -9.52 -3.54 7.73
CA ALA A 17 -10.85 -3.31 8.25
C ALA A 17 -11.16 -4.43 9.28
N VAL A 18 -10.70 -4.27 10.49
CA VAL A 18 -11.35 -4.92 11.64
C VAL A 18 -12.59 -4.09 11.93
N SER A 19 -13.70 -4.42 11.29
CA SER A 19 -15.00 -3.95 11.69
C SER A 19 -15.38 -4.63 13.00
N ALA A 20 -14.97 -4.04 14.12
CA ALA A 20 -15.67 -4.25 15.37
C ALA A 20 -17.02 -3.54 15.23
N SER A 21 -18.07 -4.33 15.01
CA SER A 21 -19.46 -3.85 15.03
C SER A 21 -19.78 -3.38 16.44
N TYR A 22 -19.75 -2.06 16.66
CA TYR A 22 -20.49 -1.42 17.72
C TYR A 22 -21.09 -0.14 17.15
N ALA A 23 -22.41 -0.18 17.00
CA ALA A 23 -23.23 0.98 16.72
C ALA A 23 -23.15 1.96 17.87
N ASP A 24 -22.39 3.01 17.72
CA ASP A 24 -22.60 4.29 18.37
C ASP A 24 -21.94 5.36 17.50
N GLU A 25 -22.72 6.38 17.12
CA GLU A 25 -22.36 7.45 16.17
C GLU A 25 -21.29 8.42 16.73
N LYS A 26 -20.32 7.94 17.46
CA LYS A 26 -19.22 8.79 17.92
C LYS A 26 -18.05 8.70 16.94
N SER A 27 -17.61 9.87 16.48
CA SER A 27 -16.38 9.99 15.72
C SER A 27 -15.22 9.39 16.51
N LYS A 28 -14.37 8.62 15.84
CA LYS A 28 -13.18 8.01 16.41
C LYS A 28 -11.95 8.71 15.84
N PHE A 29 -11.17 9.27 16.71
CA PHE A 29 -9.86 9.83 16.36
C PHE A 29 -8.77 8.99 16.98
N SER A 30 -7.77 8.63 16.18
CA SER A 30 -6.58 7.96 16.70
C SER A 30 -5.31 8.61 16.16
N ALA A 31 -4.29 8.63 17.01
CA ALA A 31 -2.96 9.11 16.67
C ALA A 31 -1.90 8.15 17.22
N GLY A 32 -0.76 8.08 16.54
CA GLY A 32 0.30 7.18 16.94
C GLY A 32 1.59 7.38 16.19
N LEU A 33 2.47 6.39 16.32
CA LEU A 33 3.74 6.32 15.60
C LEU A 33 3.80 5.01 14.82
N THR A 34 4.27 5.08 13.59
CA THR A 34 4.41 3.94 12.70
C THR A 34 5.85 3.86 12.18
N TYR A 35 6.51 2.74 12.43
CA TYR A 35 7.74 2.36 11.75
C TYR A 35 7.39 1.67 10.44
N VAL A 36 8.06 2.06 9.39
CA VAL A 36 7.96 1.47 8.05
C VAL A 36 9.34 1.03 7.61
N GLY A 37 9.48 -0.23 7.25
CA GLY A 37 10.67 -0.80 6.63
C GLY A 37 10.35 -1.37 5.26
N SER A 38 11.19 -1.09 4.27
CA SER A 38 10.98 -1.56 2.89
C SER A 38 12.31 -1.91 2.24
N ALA A 39 12.41 -3.14 1.73
CA ALA A 39 13.48 -3.53 0.84
C ALA A 39 13.20 -2.96 -0.55
N SER A 40 14.16 -2.23 -1.11
CA SER A 40 14.04 -1.70 -2.47
C SER A 40 14.28 -2.81 -3.49
N VAL A 41 13.52 -2.79 -4.58
CA VAL A 41 13.76 -3.65 -5.75
C VAL A 41 14.54 -2.92 -6.85
N TYR A 42 14.78 -1.63 -6.70
CA TYR A 42 15.47 -0.81 -7.70
C TYR A 42 16.97 -0.80 -7.49
N LYS A 43 17.72 -0.79 -8.60
CA LYS A 43 19.18 -0.84 -8.63
C LYS A 43 19.81 0.24 -7.76
N ASN A 44 20.69 -0.21 -6.85
CA ASN A 44 21.46 0.63 -5.97
C ASN A 44 20.62 1.64 -5.15
N VAL A 45 19.31 1.35 -4.97
CA VAL A 45 18.45 2.10 -4.05
C VAL A 45 18.46 1.41 -2.70
N LYS A 46 19.05 2.06 -1.70
CA LYS A 46 19.11 1.55 -0.33
C LYS A 46 17.70 1.28 0.22
N ASN A 47 17.58 0.23 1.01
CA ASN A 47 16.39 -0.04 1.79
C ASN A 47 15.97 1.20 2.59
N VAL A 48 14.67 1.40 2.70
CA VAL A 48 14.12 2.55 3.40
C VAL A 48 13.58 2.10 4.74
N SER A 49 13.90 2.85 5.79
CA SER A 49 13.24 2.74 7.08
C SER A 49 12.92 4.15 7.58
N ALA A 50 11.72 4.32 8.13
CA ALA A 50 11.28 5.59 8.68
C ALA A 50 10.30 5.36 9.82
N VAL A 51 10.34 6.24 10.81
CA VAL A 51 9.27 6.41 11.79
C VAL A 51 8.51 7.66 11.42
N MET A 52 7.18 7.53 11.34
CA MET A 52 6.30 8.64 10.98
C MET A 52 5.09 8.69 11.90
N PRO A 53 4.49 9.86 12.11
CA PRO A 53 3.20 9.95 12.79
C PRO A 53 2.13 9.23 11.98
N SER A 54 1.24 8.54 12.65
CA SER A 54 0.00 7.99 12.10
C SER A 54 -1.19 8.72 12.69
N ILE A 55 -2.12 9.11 11.83
CA ILE A 55 -3.37 9.76 12.23
C ILE A 55 -4.49 9.08 11.46
N SER A 56 -5.57 8.77 12.16
CA SER A 56 -6.82 8.36 11.51
C SER A 56 -8.03 8.99 12.18
N TYR A 57 -9.05 9.21 11.38
CA TYR A 57 -10.34 9.74 11.79
C TYR A 57 -11.45 8.96 11.12
N GLU A 58 -12.47 8.58 11.87
CA GLU A 58 -13.66 7.89 11.37
C GLU A 58 -14.89 8.58 11.94
N SER A 59 -15.88 8.86 11.10
CA SER A 59 -17.16 9.43 11.49
C SER A 59 -18.24 8.96 10.52
N GLY A 60 -19.18 8.16 11.02
CA GLY A 60 -20.18 7.51 10.18
C GLY A 60 -19.51 6.73 9.04
N ASN A 61 -19.89 7.05 7.81
CA ASN A 61 -19.36 6.40 6.60
C ASN A 61 -18.05 7.02 6.07
N LEU A 62 -17.56 8.09 6.69
CA LEU A 62 -16.35 8.79 6.28
C LEU A 62 -15.16 8.34 7.10
N SER A 63 -14.03 8.08 6.44
CA SER A 63 -12.76 7.83 7.12
C SER A 63 -11.61 8.56 6.43
N ILE A 64 -10.63 8.96 7.24
CA ILE A 64 -9.38 9.56 6.78
C ILE A 64 -8.24 8.78 7.40
N SER A 65 -7.31 8.31 6.60
CA SER A 65 -6.10 7.64 7.07
C SER A 65 -4.95 7.84 6.09
N TYR A 66 -3.73 7.62 6.54
CA TYR A 66 -2.56 7.70 5.64
C TYR A 66 -2.63 6.68 4.48
N GLN A 67 -3.24 5.54 4.70
CA GLN A 67 -3.22 4.42 3.75
C GLN A 67 -4.31 4.51 2.69
N GLU A 68 -5.54 4.80 3.11
CA GLU A 68 -6.71 4.87 2.22
C GLU A 68 -7.00 6.31 1.77
N GLY A 69 -6.31 7.31 2.38
CA GLY A 69 -6.63 8.72 2.16
C GLY A 69 -7.97 9.08 2.74
N LEU A 70 -8.73 9.87 2.01
CA LEU A 70 -10.14 10.14 2.28
C LEU A 70 -10.97 9.02 1.65
N ALA A 71 -11.73 8.30 2.45
CA ALA A 71 -12.60 7.22 1.99
C ALA A 71 -14.03 7.39 2.49
N TYR A 72 -14.98 7.00 1.64
CA TYR A 72 -16.41 7.02 1.93
C TYR A 72 -17.00 5.63 1.66
N GLN A 73 -17.61 5.03 2.68
CA GLN A 73 -18.31 3.75 2.58
C GLN A 73 -19.75 4.00 2.18
N PHE A 74 -20.09 3.78 0.92
CA PHE A 74 -21.43 4.06 0.39
C PHE A 74 -22.36 2.86 0.46
N PHE A 75 -21.85 1.66 0.78
CA PHE A 75 -22.66 0.46 1.02
C PHE A 75 -22.08 -0.35 2.17
N ASP A 76 -22.91 -0.68 3.16
CA ASP A 76 -22.56 -1.47 4.35
C ASP A 76 -23.62 -2.55 4.60
N GLY A 77 -23.54 -3.63 3.86
CA GLY A 77 -24.37 -4.81 4.06
C GLY A 77 -23.68 -5.86 4.93
N GLU A 78 -24.45 -6.86 5.36
CA GLU A 78 -23.94 -7.94 6.24
C GLU A 78 -22.74 -8.71 5.63
N LYS A 79 -22.80 -8.98 4.32
CA LYS A 79 -21.76 -9.72 3.60
C LYS A 79 -20.93 -8.87 2.66
N VAL A 80 -21.46 -7.77 2.18
CA VAL A 80 -20.82 -6.90 1.19
C VAL A 80 -20.62 -5.53 1.76
N LYS A 81 -19.41 -4.97 1.60
CA LYS A 81 -19.11 -3.56 1.89
C LYS A 81 -18.47 -2.94 0.66
N MET A 82 -18.87 -1.70 0.33
CA MET A 82 -18.30 -0.97 -0.80
C MET A 82 -17.88 0.43 -0.37
N SER A 83 -16.73 0.85 -0.83
CA SER A 83 -16.20 2.19 -0.54
C SER A 83 -15.49 2.78 -1.76
N ALA A 84 -15.51 4.11 -1.83
CA ALA A 84 -14.68 4.91 -2.72
C ALA A 84 -13.64 5.66 -1.90
N SER A 85 -12.46 5.89 -2.48
CA SER A 85 -11.41 6.66 -1.79
C SER A 85 -10.54 7.43 -2.76
N VAL A 86 -9.91 8.50 -2.23
CA VAL A 86 -8.83 9.23 -2.91
C VAL A 86 -7.65 9.30 -1.95
N ALA A 87 -6.50 8.82 -2.40
CA ALA A 87 -5.32 8.72 -1.54
C ALA A 87 -4.05 9.16 -2.24
N PRO A 88 -3.16 9.91 -1.55
CA PRO A 88 -1.83 10.20 -2.05
C PRO A 88 -0.99 8.92 -2.15
N ARG A 89 -0.17 8.86 -3.19
CA ARG A 89 0.78 7.77 -3.43
C ARG A 89 2.17 8.34 -3.62
N ASN A 90 3.11 7.76 -2.92
CA ASN A 90 4.50 8.17 -3.05
C ASN A 90 5.09 7.69 -4.38
N ARG A 91 6.12 8.40 -4.84
CA ARG A 91 6.96 7.93 -5.93
C ARG A 91 7.62 6.59 -5.59
N PRO A 92 7.83 5.70 -6.59
CA PRO A 92 8.38 4.36 -6.35
C PRO A 92 9.84 4.40 -5.88
N TYR A 93 10.61 5.41 -6.29
CA TYR A 93 12.00 5.63 -5.89
C TYR A 93 12.35 7.12 -5.90
N ASN A 94 13.47 7.43 -5.29
CA ASN A 94 14.09 8.75 -5.41
C ASN A 94 15.38 8.63 -6.23
N SER A 95 15.36 9.13 -7.45
CA SER A 95 16.49 9.05 -8.39
C SER A 95 17.78 9.69 -7.88
N SER A 96 17.69 10.67 -6.98
CA SER A 96 18.90 11.29 -6.37
C SER A 96 19.63 10.35 -5.40
N ARG A 97 19.10 9.17 -5.11
CA ARG A 97 19.69 8.19 -4.19
C ARG A 97 20.40 7.03 -4.89
N SER A 98 20.36 6.98 -6.22
CA SER A 98 21.03 5.95 -7.02
C SER A 98 21.60 6.57 -8.27
N ALA A 99 22.88 6.27 -8.55
CA ALA A 99 23.53 6.69 -9.80
C ALA A 99 22.83 6.09 -11.03
N ASP A 100 22.35 4.85 -10.93
CA ASP A 100 21.65 4.15 -12.00
C ASP A 100 20.31 4.77 -12.37
N LEU A 101 19.71 5.56 -11.47
CA LEU A 101 18.41 6.21 -11.68
C LEU A 101 18.54 7.71 -11.93
N THR A 102 19.76 8.23 -12.03
CA THR A 102 20.00 9.67 -12.30
C THR A 102 19.31 10.09 -13.59
N GLY A 103 18.60 11.23 -13.55
CA GLY A 103 17.84 11.77 -14.68
C GLY A 103 16.43 11.19 -14.86
N MET A 104 16.05 10.16 -14.11
CA MET A 104 14.68 9.66 -14.10
C MET A 104 13.81 10.45 -13.13
N THR A 105 12.59 10.80 -13.53
CA THR A 105 11.67 11.56 -12.68
C THR A 105 10.41 10.75 -12.41
N ARG A 106 10.10 10.58 -11.13
CA ARG A 106 8.83 10.03 -10.64
C ARG A 106 8.31 10.95 -9.55
N GLU A 107 7.04 11.26 -9.60
CA GLU A 107 6.42 12.25 -8.72
C GLU A 107 5.43 11.56 -7.76
N LEU A 108 5.02 12.30 -6.73
CA LEU A 108 3.85 11.95 -5.94
C LEU A 108 2.60 12.08 -6.81
N TYR A 109 1.65 11.18 -6.66
CA TYR A 109 0.39 11.16 -7.40
C TYR A 109 -0.77 10.79 -6.48
N TYR A 110 -1.99 10.90 -6.98
CA TYR A 110 -3.18 10.45 -6.26
C TYR A 110 -3.87 9.34 -7.03
N ASP A 111 -4.37 8.35 -6.28
CA ASP A 111 -5.26 7.31 -6.79
C ASP A 111 -6.69 7.59 -6.34
N GLY A 112 -7.62 7.58 -7.28
CA GLY A 112 -9.03 7.35 -7.02
C GLY A 112 -9.30 5.83 -7.04
N ALA A 113 -10.03 5.31 -6.06
CA ALA A 113 -10.25 3.88 -5.95
C ALA A 113 -11.69 3.50 -5.56
N LEU A 114 -12.13 2.35 -6.06
CA LEU A 114 -13.31 1.62 -5.61
C LEU A 114 -12.88 0.30 -4.97
N LYS A 115 -13.45 -0.03 -3.83
CA LYS A 115 -13.17 -1.25 -3.08
C LYS A 115 -14.47 -1.97 -2.75
N VAL A 116 -14.48 -3.27 -3.00
CA VAL A 116 -15.54 -4.20 -2.61
C VAL A 116 -14.92 -5.24 -1.70
N SER A 117 -15.52 -5.45 -0.54
CA SER A 117 -15.18 -6.53 0.39
C SER A 117 -16.37 -7.46 0.54
N TYR A 118 -16.13 -8.76 0.46
CA TYR A 118 -17.13 -9.80 0.59
C TYR A 118 -16.76 -10.77 1.69
N LYS A 119 -17.65 -10.91 2.67
CA LYS A 119 -17.50 -11.89 3.76
C LYS A 119 -17.97 -13.26 3.29
N ILE A 120 -17.03 -14.15 3.01
CA ILE A 120 -17.32 -15.53 2.54
C ILE A 120 -17.84 -16.37 3.72
N SER A 121 -17.12 -16.33 4.85
CA SER A 121 -17.48 -17.06 6.06
C SER A 121 -16.89 -16.35 7.29
N ARG A 122 -17.03 -16.95 8.48
CA ARG A 122 -16.43 -16.40 9.70
C ARG A 122 -14.89 -16.36 9.57
N GLY A 123 -14.36 -15.15 9.51
CA GLY A 123 -12.91 -14.92 9.40
C GLY A 123 -12.36 -14.94 7.98
N LEU A 124 -13.09 -15.45 6.97
CA LEU A 124 -12.64 -15.49 5.59
C LEU A 124 -13.34 -14.40 4.76
N ASN A 125 -12.54 -13.52 4.17
CA ASN A 125 -13.01 -12.41 3.36
C ASN A 125 -12.31 -12.38 2.00
N ALA A 126 -13.06 -12.06 0.95
CA ALA A 126 -12.52 -11.66 -0.35
C ALA A 126 -12.57 -10.15 -0.49
N ARG A 127 -11.61 -9.59 -1.20
CA ARG A 127 -11.55 -8.16 -1.52
C ARG A 127 -11.14 -7.97 -2.96
N PHE A 128 -11.83 -7.04 -3.60
CA PHE A 128 -11.45 -6.47 -4.88
C PHE A 128 -11.28 -4.96 -4.72
N LYS A 129 -10.21 -4.42 -5.29
CA LYS A 129 -9.97 -2.98 -5.39
C LYS A 129 -9.55 -2.65 -6.81
N PHE A 130 -10.20 -1.66 -7.40
CA PHE A 130 -9.76 -1.02 -8.63
C PHE A 130 -9.34 0.40 -8.30
N ALA A 131 -8.20 0.83 -8.80
CA ALA A 131 -7.73 2.20 -8.60
C ALA A 131 -7.10 2.74 -9.89
N THR A 132 -7.30 4.03 -10.13
CA THR A 132 -6.70 4.75 -11.24
C THR A 132 -6.01 6.02 -10.74
N GLU A 133 -4.93 6.38 -11.38
CA GLU A 133 -4.25 7.65 -11.13
C GLU A 133 -5.12 8.81 -11.65
N VAL A 134 -5.33 9.84 -10.81
CA VAL A 134 -6.28 10.94 -11.06
C VAL A 134 -5.61 12.32 -11.11
N THR A 135 -4.29 12.38 -11.18
CA THR A 135 -3.51 13.64 -11.22
C THR A 135 -2.76 13.88 -12.52
N ASP A 136 -3.09 13.09 -13.54
CA ASP A 136 -2.54 13.20 -14.92
C ASP A 136 -1.01 13.08 -15.00
N LYS A 137 -0.43 12.21 -14.13
CA LYS A 137 1.02 11.98 -14.13
C LYS A 137 1.44 10.86 -15.09
N PHE A 138 0.63 9.81 -15.18
CA PHE A 138 0.90 8.66 -16.05
C PHE A 138 -0.36 7.90 -16.51
N ASN A 139 -1.54 8.31 -16.03
CA ASN A 139 -2.85 7.77 -16.44
C ASN A 139 -2.94 6.24 -16.37
N GLY A 140 -2.42 5.67 -15.27
CA GLY A 140 -2.34 4.22 -15.10
C GLY A 140 -3.27 3.70 -14.02
N SER A 141 -3.69 2.44 -14.19
CA SER A 141 -4.64 1.76 -13.33
C SER A 141 -4.05 0.52 -12.67
N LEU A 142 -4.68 0.09 -11.57
CA LEU A 142 -4.42 -1.18 -10.92
C LEU A 142 -5.72 -1.88 -10.54
N ALA A 143 -5.71 -3.21 -10.58
CA ALA A 143 -6.69 -4.06 -9.93
C ALA A 143 -5.98 -4.94 -8.89
N ASP A 144 -6.58 -5.09 -7.71
CA ASP A 144 -6.08 -5.94 -6.61
C ASP A 144 -7.20 -6.89 -6.19
N ILE A 145 -6.92 -8.19 -6.24
CA ILE A 145 -7.81 -9.23 -5.70
C ILE A 145 -7.09 -9.97 -4.59
N SER A 146 -7.76 -10.20 -3.48
CA SER A 146 -7.17 -10.91 -2.34
C SER A 146 -8.18 -11.68 -1.53
N LEU A 147 -7.68 -12.71 -0.86
CA LEU A 147 -8.36 -13.45 0.20
C LEU A 147 -7.61 -13.20 1.51
N SER A 148 -8.36 -13.02 2.59
CA SER A 148 -7.80 -12.86 3.93
C SER A 148 -8.52 -13.78 4.91
N GLN A 149 -7.75 -14.48 5.74
CA GLN A 149 -8.24 -15.36 6.79
C GLN A 149 -7.79 -14.85 8.16
N PHE A 150 -8.75 -14.59 9.02
CA PHE A 150 -8.53 -14.32 10.44
C PHE A 150 -8.41 -15.64 11.20
N ILE A 151 -7.34 -15.79 11.97
CA ILE A 151 -7.08 -16.94 12.83
C ILE A 151 -6.63 -16.41 14.20
N PRO A 152 -7.32 -16.73 15.31
CA PRO A 152 -6.80 -16.42 16.63
C PRO A 152 -5.65 -17.37 16.98
N ILE A 153 -4.46 -16.82 17.21
CA ILE A 153 -3.28 -17.59 17.65
C ILE A 153 -2.92 -17.10 19.05
N MET A 154 -2.94 -17.98 20.03
CA MET A 154 -2.73 -17.64 21.45
C MET A 154 -3.62 -16.49 21.94
N GLY A 155 -4.88 -16.47 21.47
CA GLY A 155 -5.83 -15.40 21.80
C GLY A 155 -5.61 -14.08 21.06
N GLN A 156 -4.55 -13.94 20.25
CA GLN A 156 -4.27 -12.75 19.47
C GLN A 156 -4.81 -12.87 18.05
N PRO A 157 -5.38 -11.80 17.47
CA PRO A 157 -5.84 -11.77 16.10
C PRO A 157 -4.66 -11.84 15.13
N VAL A 158 -4.58 -12.88 14.32
CA VAL A 158 -3.63 -12.97 13.21
C VAL A 158 -4.41 -13.07 11.91
N ILE A 159 -4.05 -12.26 10.95
CA ILE A 159 -4.66 -12.22 9.62
C ILE A 159 -3.61 -12.63 8.59
N PHE A 160 -3.89 -13.72 7.91
CA PHE A 160 -3.15 -14.14 6.72
C PHE A 160 -3.87 -13.61 5.50
N GLN A 161 -3.14 -13.03 4.56
CA GLN A 161 -3.70 -12.55 3.31
C GLN A 161 -2.82 -12.99 2.14
N GLY A 162 -3.46 -13.45 1.07
CA GLY A 162 -2.82 -13.69 -0.22
C GLY A 162 -3.61 -13.02 -1.33
N GLY A 163 -2.92 -12.54 -2.34
CA GLY A 163 -3.57 -11.84 -3.44
C GLY A 163 -2.64 -11.58 -4.62
N ALA A 164 -3.17 -10.87 -5.62
CA ALA A 164 -2.43 -10.42 -6.77
C ALA A 164 -2.87 -9.00 -7.17
N LYS A 165 -1.90 -8.19 -7.56
CA LYS A 165 -2.09 -6.84 -8.11
C LYS A 165 -1.75 -6.87 -9.58
N TRP A 166 -2.71 -6.53 -10.41
CA TRP A 166 -2.50 -6.27 -11.82
C TRP A 166 -2.31 -4.77 -12.02
N TYR A 167 -1.27 -4.40 -12.73
CA TYR A 167 -0.97 -3.04 -13.17
C TYR A 167 -1.12 -2.98 -14.69
N ASP A 168 -1.84 -1.99 -15.20
CA ASP A 168 -1.85 -1.74 -16.64
C ASP A 168 -0.48 -1.28 -17.15
N SER A 169 -0.33 -1.19 -18.48
CA SER A 169 0.94 -0.80 -19.09
C SER A 169 1.43 0.58 -18.67
N ASN A 170 0.54 1.54 -18.45
CA ASN A 170 0.91 2.89 -18.04
C ASN A 170 1.48 2.90 -16.61
N ARG A 171 0.80 2.24 -15.67
CA ARG A 171 1.28 2.11 -14.30
C ARG A 171 2.55 1.26 -14.21
N ALA A 172 2.62 0.17 -14.96
CA ALA A 172 3.80 -0.67 -15.00
C ALA A 172 5.02 0.08 -15.58
N ASN A 173 4.81 0.87 -16.65
CA ASN A 173 5.85 1.75 -17.20
C ASN A 173 6.28 2.84 -16.20
N TYR A 174 5.35 3.40 -15.43
CA TYR A 174 5.69 4.34 -14.38
C TYR A 174 6.56 3.71 -13.29
N LEU A 175 6.27 2.48 -12.91
CA LEU A 175 7.00 1.75 -11.87
C LEU A 175 8.34 1.20 -12.38
N TYR A 176 8.35 0.50 -13.49
CA TYR A 176 9.46 -0.33 -13.96
C TYR A 176 10.01 0.06 -15.33
N GLY A 177 9.37 0.99 -16.03
CA GLY A 177 9.78 1.40 -17.38
C GLY A 177 10.94 2.40 -17.38
N VAL A 178 11.62 2.46 -18.52
CA VAL A 178 12.62 3.48 -18.89
C VAL A 178 12.15 4.13 -20.18
N LYS A 179 11.81 5.42 -20.14
CA LYS A 179 11.42 6.20 -21.32
C LYS A 179 12.62 6.39 -22.25
N ALA A 180 12.39 6.65 -23.54
CA ALA A 180 13.47 6.99 -24.48
C ALA A 180 14.32 8.18 -24.01
N SER A 181 13.69 9.20 -23.43
CA SER A 181 14.36 10.37 -22.85
C SER A 181 15.16 10.09 -21.57
N GLU A 182 14.92 8.94 -20.93
CA GLU A 182 15.61 8.49 -19.72
C GLU A 182 16.70 7.46 -20.03
N ALA A 183 16.78 6.99 -21.29
CA ALA A 183 17.72 5.96 -21.69
C ALA A 183 19.18 6.46 -21.67
N THR A 184 20.10 5.59 -21.29
CA THR A 184 21.55 5.78 -21.32
C THR A 184 22.21 4.49 -21.77
N VAL A 185 23.52 4.47 -22.04
CA VAL A 185 24.24 3.26 -22.45
C VAL A 185 24.01 2.06 -21.50
N PRO A 186 24.13 2.20 -20.16
CA PRO A 186 23.88 1.07 -19.26
C PRO A 186 22.39 0.87 -18.93
N ARG A 187 21.52 1.81 -19.29
CA ARG A 187 20.08 1.78 -18.99
C ARG A 187 19.29 2.01 -20.26
N VAL A 188 19.06 0.93 -20.98
CA VAL A 188 18.31 0.97 -22.25
C VAL A 188 16.84 1.29 -22.05
N GLN A 189 16.18 1.82 -23.07
CA GLN A 189 14.73 1.98 -23.07
C GLN A 189 14.05 0.66 -22.77
N TYR A 190 13.02 0.69 -21.91
CA TYR A 190 12.30 -0.51 -21.50
C TYR A 190 10.82 -0.22 -21.22
N ALA A 191 9.95 -1.09 -21.69
CA ALA A 191 8.51 -1.06 -21.46
C ALA A 191 8.03 -2.46 -21.05
N PRO A 192 7.70 -2.70 -19.77
CA PRO A 192 7.30 -4.03 -19.27
C PRO A 192 5.94 -4.50 -19.78
N GLY A 193 5.11 -3.63 -20.38
CA GLY A 193 3.71 -3.91 -20.64
C GLY A 193 2.90 -3.94 -19.35
N SER A 194 1.85 -4.76 -19.27
CA SER A 194 1.12 -4.97 -18.03
C SER A 194 1.89 -5.92 -17.11
N VAL A 195 1.74 -5.74 -15.79
CA VAL A 195 2.47 -6.51 -14.77
C VAL A 195 1.49 -7.05 -13.74
N THR A 196 1.59 -8.34 -13.42
CA THR A 196 0.82 -8.96 -12.32
C THR A 196 1.77 -9.41 -11.21
N THR A 197 1.59 -8.84 -10.02
CA THR A 197 2.45 -9.07 -8.85
C THR A 197 1.68 -9.82 -7.77
N PRO A 198 1.89 -11.13 -7.60
CA PRO A 198 1.37 -11.87 -6.46
C PRO A 198 1.98 -11.37 -5.14
N TYR A 199 1.23 -11.51 -4.05
CA TYR A 199 1.74 -11.16 -2.73
C TYR A 199 1.12 -12.00 -1.62
N VAL A 200 1.82 -12.07 -0.50
CA VAL A 200 1.33 -12.63 0.76
C VAL A 200 1.62 -11.65 1.89
N SER A 201 0.75 -11.61 2.89
CA SER A 201 1.01 -10.82 4.10
C SER A 201 0.49 -11.49 5.36
N ILE A 202 1.11 -11.13 6.47
CA ILE A 202 0.68 -11.50 7.82
C ILE A 202 0.55 -10.22 8.62
N SER A 203 -0.57 -10.10 9.33
CA SER A 203 -0.83 -8.95 10.19
C SER A 203 -1.33 -9.39 11.55
N THR A 204 -1.04 -8.61 12.57
CA THR A 204 -1.55 -8.83 13.92
C THR A 204 -1.80 -7.53 14.64
N PHE A 205 -2.68 -7.59 15.65
CA PHE A 205 -2.98 -6.49 16.54
C PHE A 205 -2.91 -6.96 17.97
N TYR A 206 -2.44 -6.11 18.85
CA TYR A 206 -2.38 -6.37 20.27
C TYR A 206 -2.91 -5.15 21.03
N SER A 207 -3.99 -5.32 21.79
CA SER A 207 -4.52 -4.26 22.64
C SER A 207 -3.74 -4.21 23.95
N LEU A 208 -2.92 -3.17 24.13
CA LEU A 208 -2.19 -2.93 25.38
C LEU A 208 -3.14 -2.44 26.48
N THR A 209 -4.07 -1.56 26.11
CA THR A 209 -5.13 -1.03 26.98
C THR A 209 -6.42 -0.89 26.16
N LYS A 210 -7.52 -0.41 26.79
CA LYS A 210 -8.76 -0.10 26.06
C LYS A 210 -8.57 0.99 24.99
N LYS A 211 -7.52 1.82 25.13
CA LYS A 211 -7.25 2.96 24.23
C LYS A 211 -5.96 2.81 23.41
N THR A 212 -5.06 1.91 23.79
CA THR A 212 -3.75 1.77 23.14
C THR A 212 -3.61 0.42 22.50
N SER A 213 -3.22 0.39 21.24
CA SER A 213 -2.99 -0.83 20.47
C SER A 213 -1.63 -0.81 19.76
N LEU A 214 -1.04 -1.98 19.66
CA LEU A 214 0.08 -2.25 18.75
C LEU A 214 -0.45 -2.92 17.50
N PHE A 215 0.22 -2.68 16.38
CA PHE A 215 -0.02 -3.44 15.16
C PHE A 215 1.28 -3.78 14.46
N ALA A 216 1.27 -4.90 13.78
CA ALA A 216 2.38 -5.34 12.95
C ALA A 216 1.85 -5.92 11.64
N ASN A 217 2.57 -5.66 10.56
CA ASN A 217 2.33 -6.28 9.26
C ASN A 217 3.65 -6.55 8.56
N VAL A 218 3.73 -7.71 7.93
CA VAL A 218 4.80 -8.07 6.98
C VAL A 218 4.13 -8.48 5.69
N ASN A 219 4.56 -7.88 4.59
CA ASN A 219 4.08 -8.17 3.24
C ASN A 219 5.27 -8.50 2.33
N SER A 220 5.15 -9.58 1.56
CA SER A 220 6.09 -9.93 0.49
C SER A 220 5.36 -9.98 -0.84
N SER A 221 5.85 -9.23 -1.81
CA SER A 221 5.35 -9.18 -3.18
C SER A 221 6.40 -9.72 -4.13
N PHE A 222 5.97 -10.52 -5.12
CA PHE A 222 6.85 -11.24 -6.03
C PHE A 222 6.75 -10.62 -7.43
N LEU A 223 7.85 -10.03 -7.90
CA LEU A 223 7.88 -9.41 -9.22
C LEU A 223 7.95 -10.47 -10.32
N PRO A 224 7.11 -10.38 -11.37
CA PRO A 224 7.20 -11.25 -12.53
C PRO A 224 8.40 -10.90 -13.43
N GLY A 225 8.73 -11.80 -14.36
CA GLY A 225 9.89 -11.65 -15.25
C GLY A 225 9.93 -10.29 -15.97
N ASN A 226 8.82 -9.87 -16.56
CA ASN A 226 8.76 -8.59 -17.28
C ASN A 226 8.93 -7.34 -16.39
N ALA A 227 8.81 -7.45 -15.06
CA ALA A 227 9.21 -6.38 -14.16
C ALA A 227 10.68 -6.50 -13.74
N VAL A 228 11.15 -7.74 -13.54
CA VAL A 228 12.56 -8.04 -13.16
C VAL A 228 13.55 -7.75 -14.28
N ASP A 229 13.16 -7.98 -15.55
CA ASP A 229 14.01 -7.73 -16.72
C ASP A 229 14.26 -6.24 -16.99
N SER A 230 13.60 -5.37 -16.24
CA SER A 230 13.83 -3.93 -16.34
C SER A 230 15.27 -3.56 -15.95
N PRO A 231 15.97 -2.72 -16.75
CA PRO A 231 17.33 -2.29 -16.45
C PRO A 231 17.48 -1.47 -15.16
N ILE A 232 16.37 -1.04 -14.53
CA ILE A 232 16.36 -0.32 -13.25
C ILE A 232 15.99 -1.20 -12.06
N VAL A 233 15.72 -2.48 -12.26
CA VAL A 233 15.32 -3.45 -11.22
C VAL A 233 16.45 -4.43 -10.98
N GLU A 234 16.70 -4.77 -9.70
CA GLU A 234 17.68 -5.80 -9.29
C GLU A 234 17.05 -6.86 -8.38
N GLY A 235 15.97 -6.50 -7.68
CA GLY A 235 15.29 -7.41 -6.74
C GLY A 235 14.10 -8.13 -7.36
N LYS A 236 13.90 -9.41 -7.00
CA LYS A 236 12.71 -10.18 -7.41
C LYS A 236 11.57 -10.09 -6.41
N ASN A 237 11.88 -9.77 -5.17
CA ASN A 237 10.92 -9.73 -4.06
C ASN A 237 10.95 -8.36 -3.40
N TYR A 238 9.78 -7.82 -3.18
CA TYR A 238 9.58 -6.59 -2.44
C TYR A 238 9.05 -6.92 -1.04
N LEU A 239 9.91 -6.75 -0.04
CA LEU A 239 9.52 -6.95 1.37
C LEU A 239 9.17 -5.60 2.00
N TYR A 240 8.04 -5.58 2.70
CA TYR A 240 7.53 -4.41 3.39
C TYR A 240 7.08 -4.78 4.80
N THR A 241 7.53 -4.01 5.78
CA THR A 241 7.22 -4.22 7.19
C THR A 241 6.66 -2.95 7.79
N VAL A 242 5.61 -3.08 8.58
CA VAL A 242 5.02 -1.99 9.35
C VAL A 242 4.87 -2.43 10.78
N LEU A 243 5.30 -1.59 11.70
CA LEU A 243 5.08 -1.73 13.13
C LEU A 243 4.54 -0.40 13.65
N GLY A 244 3.55 -0.43 14.51
CA GLY A 244 3.02 0.81 15.03
C GLY A 244 2.35 0.69 16.37
N ILE A 245 2.20 1.84 17.02
CA ILE A 245 1.44 2.04 18.23
C ILE A 245 0.44 3.16 17.98
N ASN A 246 -0.83 2.92 18.31
CA ASN A 246 -1.89 3.90 18.18
C ASN A 246 -2.60 4.09 19.51
N TYR A 247 -3.00 5.32 19.77
CA TYR A 247 -3.88 5.73 20.87
C TYR A 247 -5.20 6.22 20.31
N ASN A 248 -6.31 5.69 20.85
CA ASN A 248 -7.68 6.10 20.53
C ASN A 248 -8.18 7.05 21.60
N PHE A 249 -8.65 8.22 21.20
CA PHE A 249 -9.14 9.28 22.08
C PHE A 249 -10.58 9.08 22.52
#